data_ab257b93d3559959125a6632c7b285cd
#
_entry.id   ab257b93d3559959125a6632c7b285cd
#
_cell.length_a   1.000
_cell.length_b   1.000
_cell.length_c   1.000
_cell.angle_alpha   90.00
_cell.angle_beta   90.00
_cell.angle_gamma   90.00
#
_symmetry.space_group_name_H-M   'P 1'
#
loop_
_entity.id
_entity.type
_entity.pdbx_description
1 polymer ?
#
loop_
_entity_poly.entity_id
_entity_poly.type
_entity_poly.pdbx_seq_one_letter_code
_entity_poly.pdbx_strand_id
1 'polypeptide(L)'
;MPRPFSSAVALALAAVTLGAARAVSPGRPSDPAVEAASGTRGMVSSADPLATEAGLAVLERGGNAFDAAVAVAAALNVVEPMMSGMGGYGTILVYDAAKGRVRFLNASGRIPSGLDPDVFRPPDPRYLENRRGPAAVSTPGNVHAWEALSR
;
A
#
# COMPACT_ATOMS: atom_id res chain seq x y z
N MET A 1 30.41 -52.94 -29.14
CA MET A 1 31.36 -51.85 -29.37
C MET A 1 30.67 -50.55 -29.02
N PRO A 2 31.05 -49.88 -27.95
CA PRO A 2 30.49 -48.57 -27.63
C PRO A 2 31.16 -47.49 -28.48
N ARG A 3 30.35 -46.62 -29.08
CA ARG A 3 30.78 -45.45 -29.83
C ARG A 3 31.30 -44.34 -28.88
N PRO A 4 32.44 -43.72 -29.17
CA PRO A 4 32.91 -42.61 -28.33
C PRO A 4 32.02 -41.40 -28.51
N PHE A 5 31.49 -40.84 -27.41
CA PHE A 5 30.84 -39.53 -27.38
C PHE A 5 31.85 -38.46 -27.82
N SER A 6 31.48 -37.76 -28.87
CA SER A 6 32.32 -36.75 -29.52
C SER A 6 32.66 -35.61 -28.55
N SER A 7 33.94 -35.31 -28.41
CA SER A 7 34.52 -34.23 -27.58
C SER A 7 33.97 -32.84 -27.89
N ALA A 8 33.24 -32.69 -29.01
CA ALA A 8 32.58 -31.44 -29.41
C ALA A 8 31.39 -31.05 -28.55
N VAL A 9 30.71 -32.04 -27.93
CA VAL A 9 29.54 -31.77 -27.07
C VAL A 9 29.96 -31.24 -25.70
N ALA A 10 31.10 -31.66 -25.19
CA ALA A 10 31.64 -31.21 -23.91
C ALA A 10 32.13 -29.74 -23.96
N LEU A 11 32.64 -29.28 -25.12
CA LEU A 11 33.06 -27.87 -25.27
C LEU A 11 31.88 -26.92 -25.40
N ALA A 12 30.76 -27.35 -25.97
CA ALA A 12 29.56 -26.52 -26.11
C ALA A 12 28.85 -26.28 -24.75
N LEU A 13 28.90 -27.24 -23.83
CA LEU A 13 28.31 -27.06 -22.48
C LEU A 13 29.17 -26.14 -21.58
N ALA A 14 30.51 -26.12 -21.78
CA ALA A 14 31.39 -25.24 -21.00
C ALA A 14 31.27 -23.75 -21.41
N ALA A 15 30.91 -23.48 -22.67
CA ALA A 15 30.73 -22.10 -23.14
C ALA A 15 29.43 -21.43 -22.67
N VAL A 16 28.41 -22.22 -22.32
CA VAL A 16 27.12 -21.67 -21.83
C VAL A 16 27.19 -21.28 -20.35
N THR A 17 28.10 -21.84 -19.58
CA THR A 17 28.22 -21.51 -18.14
C THR A 17 29.08 -20.26 -17.87
N LEU A 18 29.86 -19.77 -18.81
CA LEU A 18 30.69 -18.56 -18.65
C LEU A 18 29.94 -17.26 -19.04
N GLY A 19 28.77 -17.37 -19.66
CA GLY A 19 27.98 -16.20 -20.15
C GLY A 19 27.01 -15.58 -19.15
N ALA A 20 26.86 -16.13 -17.94
CA ALA A 20 26.05 -15.56 -16.89
C ALA A 20 26.85 -14.57 -16.00
N ALA A 21 27.69 -13.75 -16.59
CA ALA A 21 28.09 -12.53 -15.92
C ALA A 21 26.84 -11.69 -15.75
N ARG A 22 26.29 -11.67 -14.53
CA ARG A 22 25.24 -10.73 -14.14
C ARG A 22 25.68 -9.36 -14.59
N ALA A 23 25.03 -8.80 -15.61
CA ALA A 23 25.07 -7.39 -15.87
C ALA A 23 24.51 -6.73 -14.58
N VAL A 24 25.41 -6.27 -13.73
CA VAL A 24 25.05 -5.34 -12.67
C VAL A 24 24.51 -4.14 -13.43
N SER A 25 23.19 -3.97 -13.44
CA SER A 25 22.59 -2.76 -13.96
C SER A 25 23.32 -1.60 -13.29
N PRO A 26 23.85 -0.62 -14.06
CA PRO A 26 24.41 0.57 -13.45
C PRO A 26 23.33 1.10 -12.51
N GLY A 27 23.67 1.20 -11.22
CA GLY A 27 22.74 1.72 -10.22
C GLY A 27 22.18 3.02 -10.75
N ARG A 28 20.84 3.17 -10.67
CA ARG A 28 20.20 4.44 -10.93
C ARG A 28 21.00 5.49 -10.18
N PRO A 29 21.37 6.64 -10.82
CA PRO A 29 22.02 7.71 -10.07
C PRO A 29 21.23 7.86 -8.76
N SER A 30 21.90 7.73 -7.62
CA SER A 30 21.25 7.95 -6.34
C SER A 30 20.70 9.37 -6.41
N ASP A 31 19.37 9.51 -6.35
CA ASP A 31 18.79 10.82 -6.06
C ASP A 31 19.58 11.40 -4.88
N PRO A 32 19.86 12.70 -4.90
CA PRO A 32 20.55 13.34 -3.79
C PRO A 32 19.88 12.85 -2.51
N ALA A 33 20.67 12.27 -1.62
CA ALA A 33 20.16 11.60 -0.43
C ALA A 33 19.17 12.56 0.26
N VAL A 34 17.89 12.24 0.16
CA VAL A 34 16.87 13.00 0.90
C VAL A 34 17.20 12.79 2.36
N GLU A 35 17.59 13.86 3.04
CA GLU A 35 17.90 13.80 4.46
C GLU A 35 16.67 13.26 5.21
N ALA A 36 16.89 12.22 6.01
CA ALA A 36 15.80 11.62 6.76
C ALA A 36 15.24 12.62 7.76
N ALA A 37 13.96 12.89 7.69
CA ALA A 37 13.29 13.74 8.69
C ALA A 37 13.39 13.09 10.07
N SER A 38 13.64 13.90 11.10
CA SER A 38 13.69 13.46 12.49
C SER A 38 12.86 14.38 13.38
N GLY A 39 12.29 13.83 14.44
CA GLY A 39 11.48 14.59 15.39
C GLY A 39 11.45 13.93 16.76
N THR A 40 11.46 14.74 17.83
CA THR A 40 11.45 14.28 19.21
C THR A 40 10.06 14.30 19.85
N ARG A 41 9.12 15.06 19.31
CA ARG A 41 7.75 15.21 19.83
C ARG A 41 6.70 14.45 19.05
N GLY A 42 6.97 14.12 17.80
CA GLY A 42 6.09 13.39 16.91
C GLY A 42 6.54 13.53 15.46
N MET A 43 6.02 12.68 14.62
CA MET A 43 6.28 12.69 13.19
C MET A 43 5.00 12.36 12.44
N VAL A 44 4.86 12.91 11.24
CA VAL A 44 3.81 12.60 10.29
C VAL A 44 4.46 12.33 8.94
N SER A 45 3.99 11.32 8.23
CA SER A 45 4.36 11.04 6.85
C SER A 45 3.12 10.69 6.05
N SER A 46 2.97 11.26 4.88
CA SER A 46 1.87 10.98 3.97
C SER A 46 2.34 11.09 2.52
N ALA A 47 1.45 10.78 1.57
CA ALA A 47 1.74 10.83 0.14
C ALA A 47 1.88 12.27 -0.40
N ASP A 48 1.31 13.26 0.31
CA ASP A 48 1.34 14.66 -0.10
C ASP A 48 1.84 15.57 1.04
N PRO A 49 2.73 16.53 0.78
CA PRO A 49 3.27 17.45 1.78
C PRO A 49 2.19 18.26 2.51
N LEU A 50 1.15 18.73 1.83
CA LEU A 50 0.06 19.50 2.45
C LEU A 50 -0.74 18.65 3.44
N ALA A 51 -0.91 17.36 3.15
CA ALA A 51 -1.55 16.45 4.08
C ALA A 51 -0.66 16.18 5.29
N THR A 52 0.67 16.06 5.09
CA THR A 52 1.64 15.95 6.18
C THR A 52 1.59 17.19 7.09
N GLU A 53 1.57 18.39 6.51
CA GLU A 53 1.44 19.66 7.25
C GLU A 53 0.14 19.72 8.06
N ALA A 54 -0.98 19.26 7.50
CA ALA A 54 -2.24 19.20 8.23
C ALA A 54 -2.16 18.33 9.49
N GLY A 55 -1.50 17.17 9.40
CA GLY A 55 -1.26 16.29 10.54
C GLY A 55 -0.32 16.90 11.58
N LEU A 56 0.78 17.52 11.14
CA LEU A 56 1.72 18.21 12.02
C LEU A 56 1.04 19.34 12.76
N ALA A 57 0.24 20.16 12.10
CA ALA A 57 -0.51 21.24 12.72
C ALA A 57 -1.49 20.77 13.80
N VAL A 58 -2.03 19.55 13.69
CA VAL A 58 -2.84 18.95 14.75
C VAL A 58 -1.97 18.60 15.96
N LEU A 59 -0.83 17.94 15.75
CA LEU A 59 0.10 17.60 16.83
C LEU A 59 0.63 18.86 17.55
N GLU A 60 0.95 19.92 16.82
CA GLU A 60 1.44 21.20 17.38
C GLU A 60 0.39 21.88 18.26
N ARG A 61 -0.90 21.72 17.95
CA ARG A 61 -2.00 22.23 18.78
C ARG A 61 -2.35 21.33 19.97
N GLY A 62 -1.59 20.27 20.20
CA GLY A 62 -1.78 19.36 21.32
C GLY A 62 -2.71 18.18 21.03
N GLY A 63 -3.09 17.98 19.78
CA GLY A 63 -3.79 16.77 19.34
C GLY A 63 -2.89 15.53 19.42
N ASN A 64 -3.49 14.37 19.42
CA ASN A 64 -2.78 13.09 19.46
C ASN A 64 -2.59 12.50 18.05
N ALA A 65 -1.95 11.34 17.97
CA ALA A 65 -1.68 10.67 16.68
C ALA A 65 -2.96 10.23 15.95
N PHE A 66 -4.05 9.94 16.66
CA PHE A 66 -5.33 9.58 16.05
C PHE A 66 -5.98 10.80 15.40
N ASP A 67 -5.94 11.95 16.07
CA ASP A 67 -6.43 13.21 15.52
C ASP A 67 -5.63 13.63 14.29
N ALA A 68 -4.30 13.49 14.36
CA ALA A 68 -3.42 13.77 13.23
C ALA A 68 -3.71 12.85 12.03
N ALA A 69 -3.94 11.56 12.27
CA ALA A 69 -4.28 10.61 11.21
C ALA A 69 -5.59 10.96 10.50
N VAL A 70 -6.60 11.41 11.24
CA VAL A 70 -7.87 11.88 10.66
C VAL A 70 -7.66 13.13 9.83
N ALA A 71 -6.86 14.10 10.32
CA ALA A 71 -6.56 15.32 9.58
C ALA A 71 -5.81 15.05 8.27
N VAL A 72 -4.80 14.16 8.32
CA VAL A 72 -4.08 13.72 7.12
C VAL A 72 -5.02 13.06 6.12
N ALA A 73 -5.85 12.13 6.57
CA ALA A 73 -6.79 11.43 5.71
C ALA A 73 -7.81 12.38 5.06
N ALA A 74 -8.29 13.36 5.81
CA ALA A 74 -9.20 14.39 5.28
C ALA A 74 -8.50 15.28 4.25
N ALA A 75 -7.27 15.72 4.51
CA ALA A 75 -6.49 16.53 3.57
C ALA A 75 -6.21 15.78 2.28
N LEU A 76 -5.84 14.51 2.34
CA LEU A 76 -5.59 13.66 1.17
C LEU A 76 -6.80 13.56 0.23
N ASN A 77 -8.03 13.67 0.76
CA ASN A 77 -9.23 13.68 -0.10
C ASN A 77 -9.29 14.89 -1.03
N VAL A 78 -8.57 15.96 -0.70
CA VAL A 78 -8.52 17.19 -1.47
C VAL A 78 -7.28 17.25 -2.36
N VAL A 79 -6.12 16.91 -1.81
CA VAL A 79 -4.83 17.06 -2.50
C VAL A 79 -4.47 15.84 -3.36
N GLU A 80 -5.05 14.68 -3.06
CA GLU A 80 -4.84 13.44 -3.80
C GLU A 80 -6.15 12.69 -4.10
N PRO A 81 -7.11 13.34 -4.77
CA PRO A 81 -8.48 12.81 -4.94
C PRO A 81 -8.55 11.53 -5.79
N MET A 82 -7.50 11.22 -6.56
CA MET A 82 -7.42 10.01 -7.37
C MET A 82 -7.21 8.75 -6.53
N MET A 83 -6.60 8.88 -5.36
CA MET A 83 -6.20 7.77 -4.49
C MET A 83 -6.90 7.80 -3.13
N SER A 84 -7.56 8.91 -2.80
CA SER A 84 -8.20 9.10 -1.49
C SER A 84 -9.59 9.73 -1.64
N GLY A 85 -10.50 9.37 -0.76
CA GLY A 85 -11.86 9.91 -0.78
C GLY A 85 -12.71 9.50 0.43
N MET A 86 -13.70 10.31 0.79
CA MET A 86 -14.66 10.01 1.86
C MET A 86 -15.46 8.73 1.56
N GLY A 87 -15.72 8.47 0.28
CA GLY A 87 -16.36 7.25 -0.20
C GLY A 87 -15.43 6.02 -0.27
N GLY A 88 -14.17 6.17 0.13
CA GLY A 88 -13.18 5.11 0.13
C GLY A 88 -13.28 4.18 1.32
N TYR A 89 -12.28 3.33 1.42
CA TYR A 89 -12.09 2.37 2.49
C TYR A 89 -10.59 2.17 2.75
N GLY A 90 -10.25 1.50 3.84
CA GLY A 90 -8.87 1.22 4.18
C GLY A 90 -8.72 0.33 5.39
N THR A 91 -7.49 0.11 5.76
CA THR A 91 -7.12 -0.61 6.98
C THR A 91 -6.22 0.27 7.82
N ILE A 92 -6.44 0.25 9.13
CA ILE A 92 -5.74 1.11 10.06
C ILE A 92 -5.14 0.25 11.16
N LEU A 93 -3.83 0.39 11.36
CA LEU A 93 -3.13 -0.22 12.47
C LEU A 93 -2.72 0.86 13.45
N VAL A 94 -3.09 0.72 14.71
CA VAL A 94 -2.78 1.68 15.74
C VAL A 94 -2.08 1.00 16.91
N TYR A 95 -1.15 1.71 17.53
CA TYR A 95 -0.58 1.35 18.81
C TYR A 95 -1.12 2.28 19.91
N ASP A 96 -1.88 1.70 20.82
CA ASP A 96 -2.41 2.40 22.02
C ASP A 96 -1.38 2.28 23.13
N ALA A 97 -0.56 3.31 23.29
CA ALA A 97 0.52 3.34 24.27
C ALA A 97 0.01 3.25 25.72
N ALA A 98 -1.16 3.82 26.03
CA ALA A 98 -1.74 3.77 27.37
C ALA A 98 -2.14 2.34 27.77
N LYS A 99 -2.49 1.50 26.81
CA LYS A 99 -2.88 0.10 27.02
C LYS A 99 -1.79 -0.89 26.61
N GLY A 100 -0.68 -0.42 26.03
CA GLY A 100 0.44 -1.23 25.58
C GLY A 100 0.06 -2.25 24.49
N ARG A 101 -0.92 -1.95 23.63
CA ARG A 101 -1.43 -2.92 22.67
C ARG A 101 -1.63 -2.34 21.28
N VAL A 102 -1.42 -3.19 20.29
CA VAL A 102 -1.76 -2.93 18.89
C VAL A 102 -3.23 -3.25 18.66
N ARG A 103 -3.92 -2.40 17.91
CA ARG A 103 -5.30 -2.61 17.47
C ARG A 103 -5.36 -2.48 15.94
N PHE A 104 -6.20 -3.28 15.33
CA PHE A 104 -6.48 -3.24 13.90
C PHE A 104 -7.93 -2.81 13.69
N LEU A 105 -8.14 -1.81 12.87
CA LEU A 105 -9.45 -1.36 12.41
C LEU A 105 -9.55 -1.66 10.92
N ASN A 106 -10.50 -2.51 10.56
CA ASN A 106 -10.89 -2.73 9.18
C ASN A 106 -12.01 -1.75 8.82
N ALA A 107 -11.67 -0.75 8.03
CA ALA A 107 -12.59 0.25 7.51
C ALA A 107 -13.10 -0.11 6.10
N SER A 108 -12.88 -1.32 5.63
CA SER A 108 -13.54 -1.82 4.43
C SER A 108 -15.04 -1.95 4.71
N GLY A 109 -15.86 -1.46 3.80
CA GLY A 109 -17.31 -1.51 3.94
C GLY A 109 -17.84 -2.96 3.99
N ARG A 110 -19.04 -3.12 4.48
CA ARG A 110 -19.70 -4.43 4.50
C ARG A 110 -20.06 -4.86 3.09
N ILE A 111 -19.86 -6.13 2.80
CA ILE A 111 -20.36 -6.74 1.58
C ILE A 111 -21.89 -6.81 1.67
N PRO A 112 -22.63 -6.42 0.62
CA PRO A 112 -24.09 -6.56 0.58
C PRO A 112 -24.52 -8.01 0.84
N SER A 113 -25.51 -8.22 1.69
CA SER A 113 -25.95 -9.56 2.10
C SER A 113 -26.53 -10.40 0.95
N GLY A 114 -27.01 -9.75 -0.10
CA GLY A 114 -27.53 -10.43 -1.29
C GLY A 114 -26.52 -10.67 -2.41
N LEU A 115 -25.23 -10.38 -2.17
CA LEU A 115 -24.21 -10.62 -3.17
C LEU A 115 -23.81 -12.09 -3.21
N ASP A 116 -23.90 -12.70 -4.40
CA ASP A 116 -23.32 -14.01 -4.64
C ASP A 116 -21.78 -13.89 -4.66
N PRO A 117 -21.05 -14.56 -3.76
CA PRO A 117 -19.59 -14.45 -3.67
C PRO A 117 -18.88 -15.00 -4.91
N ASP A 118 -19.54 -15.82 -5.72
CA ASP A 118 -18.93 -16.46 -6.89
C ASP A 118 -19.03 -15.60 -8.15
N VAL A 119 -19.85 -14.54 -8.15
CA VAL A 119 -20.04 -13.66 -9.33
C VAL A 119 -18.75 -13.03 -9.84
N PHE A 120 -17.74 -12.86 -8.98
CA PHE A 120 -16.44 -12.29 -9.33
C PHE A 120 -15.30 -13.33 -9.39
N ARG A 121 -15.63 -14.62 -9.48
CA ARG A 121 -14.66 -15.70 -9.60
C ARG A 121 -14.70 -16.36 -10.96
N PRO A 122 -13.55 -16.73 -11.54
CA PRO A 122 -13.55 -17.63 -12.69
C PRO A 122 -14.27 -18.94 -12.33
N PRO A 123 -15.05 -19.54 -13.25
CA PRO A 123 -15.18 -19.21 -14.66
C PRO A 123 -16.25 -18.16 -15.01
N ASP A 124 -16.84 -17.44 -14.06
CA ASP A 124 -17.83 -16.41 -14.38
C ASP A 124 -17.18 -15.35 -15.29
N PRO A 125 -17.75 -15.08 -16.47
CA PRO A 125 -17.20 -14.09 -17.42
C PRO A 125 -17.21 -12.67 -16.87
N ARG A 126 -17.99 -12.37 -15.83
CA ARG A 126 -18.09 -11.06 -15.19
C ARG A 126 -17.08 -10.85 -14.06
N TYR A 127 -16.19 -11.80 -13.78
CA TYR A 127 -15.26 -11.68 -12.65
C TYR A 127 -14.35 -10.45 -12.71
N LEU A 128 -14.17 -9.84 -13.89
CA LEU A 128 -13.41 -8.60 -14.06
C LEU A 128 -14.23 -7.33 -13.75
N GLU A 129 -15.54 -7.42 -13.61
CA GLU A 129 -16.40 -6.27 -13.28
C GLU A 129 -16.12 -5.70 -11.89
N ASN A 130 -15.46 -6.44 -11.02
CA ASN A 130 -14.97 -5.95 -9.72
C ASN A 130 -13.87 -4.88 -9.83
N ARG A 131 -13.35 -4.61 -11.01
CA ARG A 131 -12.30 -3.60 -11.24
C ARG A 131 -12.82 -2.29 -11.81
N ARG A 132 -13.94 -2.30 -12.50
CA ARG A 132 -14.50 -1.15 -13.21
C ARG A 132 -16.02 -1.21 -13.25
N GLY A 133 -16.65 -0.04 -13.24
CA GLY A 133 -18.09 0.07 -13.35
C GLY A 133 -18.82 -0.04 -12.01
N PRO A 134 -20.15 -0.13 -12.03
CA PRO A 134 -20.99 -0.09 -10.83
C PRO A 134 -20.70 -1.22 -9.84
N ALA A 135 -20.37 -2.40 -10.34
CA ALA A 135 -20.06 -3.58 -9.51
C ALA A 135 -18.70 -3.49 -8.78
N ALA A 136 -17.84 -2.54 -9.17
CA ALA A 136 -16.56 -2.29 -8.52
C ALA A 136 -16.66 -1.34 -7.32
N VAL A 137 -17.82 -0.73 -7.08
CA VAL A 137 -18.02 0.24 -5.99
C VAL A 137 -18.11 -0.49 -4.66
N SER A 138 -17.18 -0.20 -3.76
CA SER A 138 -17.23 -0.68 -2.37
C SER A 138 -18.18 0.16 -1.52
N THR A 139 -18.72 -0.45 -0.48
CA THR A 139 -19.44 0.30 0.55
C THR A 139 -18.48 1.24 1.27
N PRO A 140 -18.77 2.55 1.38
CA PRO A 140 -17.91 3.51 2.05
C PRO A 140 -17.63 3.16 3.51
N GLY A 141 -16.39 3.30 3.94
CA GLY A 141 -15.97 2.98 5.30
C GLY A 141 -15.08 4.04 5.96
N ASN A 142 -14.47 4.94 5.18
CA ASN A 142 -13.49 5.90 5.70
C ASN A 142 -14.05 6.83 6.78
N VAL A 143 -15.22 7.45 6.55
CA VAL A 143 -15.81 8.39 7.53
C VAL A 143 -16.14 7.68 8.85
N HIS A 144 -16.64 6.46 8.79
CA HIS A 144 -16.89 5.66 9.98
C HIS A 144 -15.58 5.32 10.72
N ALA A 145 -14.49 5.06 9.98
CA ALA A 145 -13.18 4.84 10.59
C ALA A 145 -12.64 6.09 11.28
N TRP A 146 -12.82 7.27 10.69
CA TRP A 146 -12.40 8.54 11.32
C TRP A 146 -13.16 8.79 12.62
N GLU A 147 -14.48 8.54 12.62
CA GLU A 147 -15.27 8.60 13.84
C GLU A 147 -14.75 7.63 14.91
N ALA A 148 -14.42 6.40 14.52
CA ALA A 148 -13.89 5.40 15.45
C ALA A 148 -12.50 5.76 16.02
N LEU A 149 -11.67 6.52 15.27
CA LEU A 149 -10.38 7.01 15.74
C LEU A 149 -10.52 8.20 16.69
N SER A 150 -11.56 9.03 16.54
CA SER A 150 -11.77 10.25 17.33
C SER A 150 -12.43 9.99 18.69
N ARG A 151 -12.78 8.74 18.99
CA ARG A 151 -13.39 8.30 20.28
C ARG A 151 -12.33 7.74 21.24
#